data_4d2b9c59a9979e5e7e657491d630455a
#
_entry.id   4d2b9c59a9979e5e7e657491d630455a
#
_cell.length_a   1.000
_cell.length_b   1.000
_cell.length_c   1.000
_cell.angle_alpha   90.00
_cell.angle_beta   90.00
_cell.angle_gamma   90.00
#
_symmetry.space_group_name_H-M   'P 1'
#
loop_
_entity.id
_entity.type
_entity.pdbx_description
1 polymer ?
#
loop_
_entity_poly.entity_id
_entity_poly.type
_entity_poly.pdbx_seq_one_letter_code
_entity_poly.pdbx_strand_id
1 'polypeptide(L)'
;YGTQYEQLADCDVVINAAGDVKTSAKDRDGELFVTTDIARTWISRLFNAGFHGVIITISNPCDVVATEIWHITGYNPRKIIGTGTALDSARLRNAIAKRVNVDQKSIGAYMLGEHGNSQFAYWSNVNIAGKPLTQLAQDNPQRFTLDEDETEQDARRGGYRVYAGKECTEYAIAATAARLTQAVLCDEHYAAACSTLLTGEQGESGNYASLPCIVGANGVE
;
A
#
# COMPACT_ATOMS: atom_id res chain seq x y z
N TYR A 1 7.74 5.66 -24.55
CA TYR A 1 7.98 4.21 -24.69
C TYR A 1 9.46 3.97 -24.90
N GLY A 2 10.07 3.18 -24.03
CA GLY A 2 11.48 2.83 -24.13
C GLY A 2 11.76 1.46 -23.54
N THR A 3 12.83 0.84 -24.00
CA THR A 3 13.38 -0.41 -23.48
C THR A 3 14.80 -0.20 -22.95
N GLN A 4 15.23 1.05 -22.86
CA GLN A 4 16.58 1.44 -22.46
C GLN A 4 16.55 1.83 -20.98
N TYR A 5 17.09 0.97 -20.13
CA TYR A 5 17.10 1.19 -18.68
C TYR A 5 18.00 2.36 -18.26
N GLU A 6 19.00 2.70 -19.07
CA GLU A 6 19.91 3.83 -18.87
C GLU A 6 19.15 5.17 -18.78
N GLN A 7 17.99 5.28 -19.45
CA GLN A 7 17.13 6.46 -19.37
C GLN A 7 16.41 6.60 -18.03
N LEU A 8 16.39 5.56 -17.22
CA LEU A 8 15.78 5.56 -15.89
C LEU A 8 16.78 5.83 -14.77
N ALA A 9 18.09 5.89 -15.08
CA ALA A 9 19.15 6.04 -14.09
C ALA A 9 18.95 7.30 -13.22
N ASP A 10 18.58 8.41 -13.84
CA ASP A 10 18.39 9.72 -13.22
C ASP A 10 16.94 10.00 -12.79
N CYS A 11 16.06 9.01 -12.83
CA CYS A 11 14.69 9.18 -12.34
C CYS A 11 14.66 9.18 -10.80
N ASP A 12 13.90 10.11 -10.23
CA ASP A 12 13.70 10.16 -8.77
C ASP A 12 12.80 9.02 -8.28
N VAL A 13 11.82 8.62 -9.11
CA VAL A 13 10.85 7.56 -8.77
C VAL A 13 10.61 6.64 -9.97
N VAL A 14 10.62 5.35 -9.71
CA VAL A 14 10.14 4.32 -10.65
C VAL A 14 8.94 3.61 -10.05
N ILE A 15 7.82 3.57 -10.79
CA ILE A 15 6.62 2.84 -10.40
C ILE A 15 6.63 1.47 -11.09
N ASN A 16 6.68 0.40 -10.30
CA ASN A 16 6.52 -0.95 -10.78
C ASN A 16 5.04 -1.33 -10.84
N ALA A 17 4.53 -1.54 -12.04
CA ALA A 17 3.17 -2.03 -12.31
C ALA A 17 3.21 -3.31 -13.17
N ALA A 18 4.35 -3.98 -13.24
CA ALA A 18 4.52 -5.18 -14.05
C ALA A 18 3.86 -6.38 -13.36
N GLY A 19 3.02 -7.12 -14.08
CA GLY A 19 2.31 -8.28 -13.56
C GLY A 19 1.41 -8.90 -14.63
N ASP A 20 0.82 -10.05 -14.34
CA ASP A 20 -0.16 -10.71 -15.21
C ASP A 20 -1.53 -10.82 -14.52
N VAL A 21 -2.42 -9.88 -14.84
CA VAL A 21 -3.79 -9.82 -14.31
C VAL A 21 -4.62 -11.06 -14.68
N LYS A 22 -4.31 -11.75 -15.78
CA LYS A 22 -5.08 -12.92 -16.22
C LYS A 22 -4.85 -14.14 -15.33
N THR A 23 -3.66 -14.24 -14.75
CA THR A 23 -3.30 -15.33 -13.85
C THR A 23 -3.93 -15.12 -12.47
N SER A 24 -4.06 -13.88 -12.00
CA SER A 24 -4.68 -13.53 -10.72
C SER A 24 -6.15 -13.93 -10.60
N ALA A 25 -6.86 -13.97 -11.74
CA ALA A 25 -8.27 -14.37 -11.78
C ALA A 25 -8.48 -15.87 -11.57
N LYS A 26 -7.44 -16.70 -11.72
CA LYS A 26 -7.53 -18.17 -11.67
C LYS A 26 -6.97 -18.77 -10.40
N ASP A 27 -5.86 -18.25 -9.91
CA ASP A 27 -5.16 -18.78 -8.76
C ASP A 27 -4.25 -17.70 -8.15
N ARG A 28 -4.43 -17.39 -6.86
CA ARG A 28 -3.58 -16.42 -6.15
C ARG A 28 -2.13 -16.88 -6.02
N ASP A 29 -1.92 -18.19 -5.84
CA ASP A 29 -0.57 -18.75 -5.74
C ASP A 29 0.14 -18.71 -7.08
N GLY A 30 -0.60 -18.89 -8.20
CA GLY A 30 -0.08 -18.74 -9.56
C GLY A 30 0.35 -17.30 -9.88
N GLU A 31 -0.41 -16.29 -9.42
CA GLU A 31 -0.02 -14.88 -9.58
C GLU A 31 1.31 -14.58 -8.88
N LEU A 32 1.53 -15.14 -7.70
CA LEU A 32 2.75 -14.98 -6.92
C LEU A 32 4.01 -15.30 -7.74
N PHE A 33 4.07 -16.49 -8.31
CA PHE A 33 5.24 -16.94 -9.07
C PHE A 33 5.44 -16.14 -10.36
N VAL A 34 4.36 -15.88 -11.09
CA VAL A 34 4.42 -15.13 -12.36
C VAL A 34 4.90 -13.70 -12.13
N THR A 35 4.36 -13.00 -11.13
CA THR A 35 4.72 -11.60 -10.88
C THR A 35 6.14 -11.46 -10.33
N THR A 36 6.58 -12.37 -9.46
CA THR A 36 7.97 -12.38 -8.98
C THR A 36 8.96 -12.71 -10.09
N ASP A 37 8.65 -13.66 -10.98
CA ASP A 37 9.48 -13.95 -12.14
C ASP A 37 9.56 -12.77 -13.12
N ILE A 38 8.46 -12.06 -13.35
CA ILE A 38 8.47 -10.81 -14.11
C ILE A 38 9.40 -9.78 -13.45
N ALA A 39 9.31 -9.58 -12.14
CA ALA A 39 10.18 -8.65 -11.41
C ALA A 39 11.67 -9.00 -11.60
N ARG A 40 12.03 -10.28 -11.52
CA ARG A 40 13.40 -10.80 -11.77
C ARG A 40 13.95 -10.44 -13.14
N THR A 41 13.09 -10.34 -14.16
CA THR A 41 13.55 -10.07 -15.53
C THR A 41 14.07 -8.65 -15.74
N TRP A 42 13.59 -7.67 -14.97
CA TRP A 42 13.89 -6.26 -15.23
C TRP A 42 14.64 -5.56 -14.10
N ILE A 43 14.47 -6.00 -12.83
CA ILE A 43 14.97 -5.26 -11.69
C ILE A 43 16.51 -5.12 -11.69
N SER A 44 17.22 -6.20 -11.96
CA SER A 44 18.70 -6.16 -12.04
C SER A 44 19.19 -5.23 -13.14
N ARG A 45 18.46 -5.14 -14.26
CA ARG A 45 18.81 -4.23 -15.37
C ARG A 45 18.65 -2.77 -14.97
N LEU A 46 17.58 -2.44 -14.21
CA LEU A 46 17.35 -1.10 -13.70
C LEU A 46 18.51 -0.64 -12.80
N PHE A 47 18.91 -1.48 -11.85
CA PHE A 47 20.02 -1.14 -10.95
C PHE A 47 21.39 -1.12 -11.64
N ASN A 48 21.64 -2.04 -12.57
CA ASN A 48 22.87 -2.04 -13.37
C ASN A 48 23.00 -0.79 -14.27
N ALA A 49 21.87 -0.18 -14.63
CA ALA A 49 21.85 1.09 -15.35
C ALA A 49 22.18 2.32 -14.47
N GLY A 50 22.31 2.14 -13.14
CA GLY A 50 22.68 3.20 -12.20
C GLY A 50 21.51 3.86 -11.47
N PHE A 51 20.31 3.27 -11.48
CA PHE A 51 19.16 3.81 -10.77
C PHE A 51 19.43 3.94 -9.26
N HIS A 52 19.10 5.09 -8.69
CA HIS A 52 19.32 5.42 -7.28
C HIS A 52 18.14 6.11 -6.58
N GLY A 53 17.01 6.23 -7.27
CA GLY A 53 15.76 6.82 -6.79
C GLY A 53 14.94 5.90 -5.88
N VAL A 54 13.66 6.20 -5.74
CA VAL A 54 12.69 5.41 -4.97
C VAL A 54 11.89 4.49 -5.90
N ILE A 55 11.75 3.22 -5.55
CA ILE A 55 10.84 2.30 -6.23
C ILE A 55 9.52 2.26 -5.47
N ILE A 56 8.41 2.45 -6.19
CA ILE A 56 7.06 2.23 -5.68
C ILE A 56 6.45 1.05 -6.43
N THR A 57 6.19 -0.07 -5.76
CA THR A 57 5.52 -1.21 -6.39
C THR A 57 4.03 -1.24 -6.10
N ILE A 58 3.23 -1.41 -7.17
CA ILE A 58 1.78 -1.63 -7.11
C ILE A 58 1.40 -3.03 -7.59
N SER A 59 2.39 -3.83 -8.00
CA SER A 59 2.19 -5.19 -8.48
C SER A 59 1.81 -6.13 -7.34
N ASN A 60 0.91 -7.05 -7.58
CA ASN A 60 0.48 -8.02 -6.59
C ASN A 60 1.21 -9.38 -6.76
N PRO A 61 1.44 -10.10 -5.65
CA PRO A 61 1.25 -9.69 -4.24
C PRO A 61 2.29 -8.64 -3.81
N CYS A 62 1.80 -7.48 -3.36
CA CYS A 62 2.61 -6.27 -3.20
C CYS A 62 3.80 -6.47 -2.26
N ASP A 63 3.55 -7.07 -1.09
CA ASP A 63 4.57 -7.26 -0.05
C ASP A 63 5.66 -8.25 -0.50
N VAL A 64 5.24 -9.31 -1.20
CA VAL A 64 6.18 -10.31 -1.74
C VAL A 64 7.03 -9.73 -2.86
N VAL A 65 6.44 -8.95 -3.77
CA VAL A 65 7.19 -8.29 -4.85
C VAL A 65 8.19 -7.29 -4.28
N ALA A 66 7.82 -6.51 -3.25
CA ALA A 66 8.74 -5.60 -2.58
C ALA A 66 9.89 -6.36 -1.89
N THR A 67 9.58 -7.47 -1.20
CA THR A 67 10.57 -8.36 -0.57
C THR A 67 11.53 -8.92 -1.62
N GLU A 68 11.01 -9.40 -2.76
CA GLU A 68 11.82 -9.97 -3.85
C GLU A 68 12.74 -8.92 -4.49
N ILE A 69 12.25 -7.70 -4.73
CA ILE A 69 13.07 -6.60 -5.22
C ILE A 69 14.24 -6.33 -4.27
N TRP A 70 13.99 -6.30 -2.98
CA TRP A 70 15.02 -6.09 -1.97
C TRP A 70 16.05 -7.24 -1.95
N HIS A 71 15.59 -8.49 -1.95
CA HIS A 71 16.47 -9.65 -1.95
C HIS A 71 17.39 -9.72 -3.18
N ILE A 72 16.87 -9.43 -4.37
CA ILE A 72 17.64 -9.47 -5.60
C ILE A 72 18.71 -8.36 -5.64
N THR A 73 18.34 -7.17 -5.14
CA THR A 73 19.17 -5.97 -5.37
C THR A 73 20.08 -5.64 -4.19
N GLY A 74 19.72 -6.04 -2.98
CA GLY A 74 20.36 -5.52 -1.76
C GLY A 74 20.23 -4.00 -1.60
N TYR A 75 19.30 -3.38 -2.34
CA TYR A 75 19.13 -1.93 -2.33
C TYR A 75 18.66 -1.41 -0.98
N ASN A 76 18.82 -0.10 -0.74
CA ASN A 76 18.33 0.53 0.48
C ASN A 76 16.83 0.25 0.68
N PRO A 77 16.44 -0.52 1.70
CA PRO A 77 15.05 -0.93 1.89
C PRO A 77 14.09 0.25 2.10
N ARG A 78 14.57 1.37 2.62
CA ARG A 78 13.76 2.59 2.75
C ARG A 78 13.32 3.17 1.41
N LYS A 79 14.05 2.89 0.34
CA LYS A 79 13.77 3.33 -1.03
C LYS A 79 12.97 2.32 -1.84
N ILE A 80 12.56 1.22 -1.24
CA ILE A 80 11.62 0.25 -1.84
C ILE A 80 10.32 0.33 -1.06
N ILE A 81 9.28 0.80 -1.71
CA ILE A 81 7.95 1.03 -1.10
C ILE A 81 6.92 0.20 -1.85
N GLY A 82 6.25 -0.71 -1.15
CA GLY A 82 4.99 -1.25 -1.65
C GLY A 82 3.83 -0.31 -1.32
N THR A 83 2.86 -0.17 -2.22
CA THR A 83 1.64 0.58 -1.88
C THR A 83 0.88 -0.04 -0.72
N GLY A 84 1.06 -1.34 -0.50
CA GLY A 84 0.55 -2.07 0.65
C GLY A 84 -0.92 -1.79 0.92
N THR A 85 -1.23 -1.49 2.15
CA THR A 85 -2.60 -1.21 2.60
C THR A 85 -2.99 0.29 2.56
N ALA A 86 -2.24 1.14 1.84
CA ALA A 86 -2.58 2.57 1.71
C ALA A 86 -3.95 2.78 1.08
N LEU A 87 -4.27 2.01 0.01
CA LEU A 87 -5.59 2.02 -0.61
C LEU A 87 -6.67 1.43 0.30
N ASP A 88 -6.37 0.37 1.03
CA ASP A 88 -7.31 -0.27 1.96
C ASP A 88 -7.61 0.65 3.15
N SER A 89 -6.62 1.40 3.60
CA SER A 89 -6.81 2.48 4.60
C SER A 89 -7.76 3.56 4.10
N ALA A 90 -7.69 3.94 2.82
CA ALA A 90 -8.66 4.87 2.23
C ALA A 90 -10.07 4.28 2.16
N ARG A 91 -10.20 2.97 1.88
CA ARG A 91 -11.46 2.25 1.92
C ARG A 91 -12.03 2.18 3.33
N LEU A 92 -11.19 1.92 4.34
CA LEU A 92 -11.60 1.94 5.75
C LEU A 92 -12.13 3.31 6.15
N ARG A 93 -11.41 4.39 5.83
CA ARG A 93 -11.89 5.76 6.09
C ARG A 93 -13.23 6.03 5.43
N ASN A 94 -13.45 5.56 4.20
CA ASN A 94 -14.73 5.70 3.51
C ASN A 94 -15.84 4.88 4.19
N ALA A 95 -15.55 3.66 4.64
CA ALA A 95 -16.51 2.81 5.34
C ALA A 95 -16.96 3.44 6.68
N ILE A 96 -16.02 3.97 7.45
CA ILE A 96 -16.29 4.72 8.69
C ILE A 96 -17.08 5.98 8.37
N ALA A 97 -16.65 6.77 7.37
CA ALA A 97 -17.27 8.05 6.98
C ALA A 97 -18.78 7.92 6.72
N LYS A 98 -19.16 6.86 5.99
CA LYS A 98 -20.55 6.55 5.65
C LYS A 98 -21.39 6.23 6.90
N ARG A 99 -20.82 5.52 7.88
CA ARG A 99 -21.51 5.11 9.10
C ARG A 99 -21.71 6.26 10.08
N VAL A 100 -20.70 7.12 10.22
CA VAL A 100 -20.75 8.23 11.17
C VAL A 100 -21.17 9.56 10.54
N ASN A 101 -21.43 9.60 9.24
CA ASN A 101 -21.78 10.79 8.46
C ASN A 101 -20.78 11.95 8.65
N VAL A 102 -19.52 11.70 8.32
CA VAL A 102 -18.39 12.65 8.37
C VAL A 102 -17.58 12.53 7.08
N ASP A 103 -16.95 13.61 6.62
CA ASP A 103 -16.03 13.53 5.48
C ASP A 103 -14.85 12.59 5.78
N GLN A 104 -14.54 11.68 4.84
CA GLN A 104 -13.45 10.72 5.00
C GLN A 104 -12.07 11.37 5.22
N LYS A 105 -11.88 12.61 4.77
CA LYS A 105 -10.64 13.37 4.98
C LYS A 105 -10.43 13.79 6.43
N SER A 106 -11.49 13.80 7.23
CA SER A 106 -11.44 14.11 8.66
C SER A 106 -11.17 12.88 9.53
N ILE A 107 -11.02 11.70 8.91
CA ILE A 107 -10.84 10.43 9.62
C ILE A 107 -9.40 9.97 9.51
N GLY A 108 -8.74 9.80 10.65
CA GLY A 108 -7.48 9.08 10.78
C GLY A 108 -7.76 7.60 11.03
N ALA A 109 -7.43 6.73 10.05
CA ALA A 109 -7.59 5.29 10.18
C ALA A 109 -6.65 4.58 9.20
N TYR A 110 -6.08 3.44 9.63
CA TYR A 110 -5.14 2.63 8.88
C TYR A 110 -5.56 1.16 8.86
N MET A 111 -5.44 0.52 7.70
CA MET A 111 -5.33 -0.93 7.57
C MET A 111 -3.85 -1.29 7.61
N LEU A 112 -3.47 -2.36 8.28
CA LEU A 112 -2.08 -2.79 8.47
C LEU A 112 -1.89 -4.24 8.08
N GLY A 113 -0.63 -4.70 8.03
CA GLY A 113 -0.25 -6.07 7.74
C GLY A 113 -0.06 -6.33 6.25
N GLU A 114 -0.35 -7.54 5.81
CA GLU A 114 -0.28 -7.95 4.41
C GLU A 114 -1.38 -7.28 3.59
N HIS A 115 -1.05 -6.81 2.39
CA HIS A 115 -2.09 -6.41 1.43
C HIS A 115 -2.80 -7.65 0.87
N GLY A 116 -3.76 -8.17 1.61
CA GLY A 116 -4.45 -9.42 1.29
C GLY A 116 -5.57 -9.74 2.27
N ASN A 117 -5.76 -11.02 2.52
CA ASN A 117 -6.83 -11.48 3.41
C ASN A 117 -6.51 -11.30 4.90
N SER A 118 -5.23 -11.20 5.26
CA SER A 118 -4.77 -11.09 6.65
C SER A 118 -4.61 -9.64 7.13
N GLN A 119 -4.86 -8.63 6.27
CA GLN A 119 -4.87 -7.23 6.70
C GLN A 119 -5.91 -7.00 7.80
N PHE A 120 -5.65 -6.05 8.67
CA PHE A 120 -6.54 -5.70 9.77
C PHE A 120 -6.58 -4.18 10.01
N ALA A 121 -7.69 -3.69 10.57
CA ALA A 121 -7.84 -2.30 10.92
C ALA A 121 -7.17 -2.00 12.27
N TYR A 122 -6.43 -0.90 12.33
CA TYR A 122 -5.80 -0.42 13.56
C TYR A 122 -6.81 0.40 14.38
N TRP A 123 -7.81 -0.26 14.95
CA TRP A 123 -8.96 0.37 15.60
C TRP A 123 -8.60 1.30 16.76
N SER A 124 -7.60 0.94 17.56
CA SER A 124 -7.16 1.78 18.69
C SER A 124 -6.60 3.14 18.28
N ASN A 125 -6.23 3.31 17.00
CA ASN A 125 -5.73 4.57 16.43
C ASN A 125 -6.80 5.34 15.65
N VAL A 126 -8.00 4.80 15.49
CA VAL A 126 -9.05 5.49 14.72
C VAL A 126 -9.48 6.76 15.45
N ASN A 127 -9.42 7.88 14.71
CA ASN A 127 -9.82 9.17 15.22
C ASN A 127 -10.61 9.97 14.17
N ILE A 128 -11.42 10.91 14.62
CA ILE A 128 -12.16 11.84 13.77
C ILE A 128 -11.79 13.26 14.21
N ALA A 129 -11.21 14.02 13.31
CA ALA A 129 -10.70 15.37 13.60
C ALA A 129 -9.78 15.40 14.85
N GLY A 130 -8.95 14.37 15.03
CA GLY A 130 -8.02 14.23 16.14
C GLY A 130 -8.62 13.66 17.43
N LYS A 131 -9.95 13.50 17.54
CA LYS A 131 -10.57 12.89 18.71
C LYS A 131 -10.71 11.37 18.53
N PRO A 132 -10.21 10.54 19.48
CA PRO A 132 -10.32 9.08 19.40
C PRO A 132 -11.77 8.61 19.23
N LEU A 133 -11.98 7.61 18.37
CA LEU A 133 -13.30 7.02 18.11
C LEU A 133 -13.95 6.49 19.40
N THR A 134 -13.16 5.86 20.26
CA THR A 134 -13.62 5.35 21.56
C THR A 134 -14.19 6.46 22.44
N GLN A 135 -13.58 7.63 22.45
CA GLN A 135 -14.07 8.77 23.22
C GLN A 135 -15.32 9.40 22.59
N LEU A 136 -15.38 9.45 21.25
CA LEU A 136 -16.58 9.89 20.53
C LEU A 136 -17.77 8.96 20.77
N ALA A 137 -17.53 7.65 20.84
CA ALA A 137 -18.56 6.66 21.15
C ALA A 137 -19.09 6.79 22.59
N GLN A 138 -18.27 7.21 23.54
CA GLN A 138 -18.71 7.55 24.90
C GLN A 138 -19.60 8.80 24.92
N ASP A 139 -19.23 9.83 24.15
CA ASP A 139 -19.98 11.11 24.12
C ASP A 139 -21.30 10.97 23.36
N ASN A 140 -21.33 10.22 22.27
CA ASN A 140 -22.53 10.01 21.46
C ASN A 140 -22.53 8.57 20.87
N PRO A 141 -22.99 7.60 21.68
CA PRO A 141 -22.97 6.18 21.26
C PRO A 141 -23.80 5.90 20.02
N GLN A 142 -24.94 6.59 19.85
CA GLN A 142 -25.83 6.35 18.70
C GLN A 142 -25.17 6.65 17.36
N ARG A 143 -24.21 7.58 17.35
CA ARG A 143 -23.55 8.00 16.12
C ARG A 143 -22.20 7.31 15.93
N PHE A 144 -21.45 7.06 16.98
CA PHE A 144 -20.03 6.68 16.88
C PHE A 144 -19.71 5.26 17.37
N THR A 145 -20.72 4.51 17.85
CA THR A 145 -20.53 3.08 18.08
C THR A 145 -20.65 2.35 16.73
N LEU A 146 -19.57 1.72 16.32
CA LEU A 146 -19.47 0.98 15.05
C LEU A 146 -19.41 -0.52 15.33
N ASP A 147 -19.97 -1.31 14.43
CA ASP A 147 -19.58 -2.70 14.26
C ASP A 147 -18.22 -2.72 13.54
N GLU A 148 -17.16 -2.98 14.31
CA GLU A 148 -15.77 -2.94 13.81
C GLU A 148 -15.54 -4.02 12.76
N ASP A 149 -16.05 -5.25 13.00
CA ASP A 149 -15.89 -6.38 12.08
C ASP A 149 -16.58 -6.12 10.74
N GLU A 150 -17.83 -5.65 10.77
CA GLU A 150 -18.57 -5.32 9.55
C GLU A 150 -17.89 -4.18 8.78
N THR A 151 -17.41 -3.16 9.50
CA THR A 151 -16.75 -1.99 8.89
C THR A 151 -15.43 -2.38 8.24
N GLU A 152 -14.65 -3.22 8.89
CA GLU A 152 -13.39 -3.75 8.35
C GLU A 152 -13.63 -4.64 7.13
N GLN A 153 -14.64 -5.52 7.19
CA GLN A 153 -15.02 -6.36 6.04
C GLN A 153 -15.45 -5.53 4.83
N ASP A 154 -16.16 -4.43 5.04
CA ASP A 154 -16.54 -3.51 3.96
C ASP A 154 -15.31 -2.89 3.27
N ALA A 155 -14.28 -2.53 4.05
CA ALA A 155 -13.02 -2.03 3.52
C ALA A 155 -12.30 -3.10 2.70
N ARG A 156 -12.14 -4.31 3.23
CA ARG A 156 -11.48 -5.45 2.57
C ARG A 156 -12.18 -5.83 1.26
N ARG A 157 -13.52 -5.85 1.24
CA ARG A 157 -14.32 -6.18 0.06
C ARG A 157 -14.36 -5.10 -1.01
N GLY A 158 -13.83 -3.92 -0.73
CA GLY A 158 -13.86 -2.79 -1.68
C GLY A 158 -13.21 -3.11 -3.03
N GLY A 159 -12.10 -3.81 -3.04
CA GLY A 159 -11.42 -4.28 -4.26
C GLY A 159 -12.26 -5.27 -5.06
N TYR A 160 -12.82 -6.26 -4.40
CA TYR A 160 -13.67 -7.28 -5.04
C TYR A 160 -14.93 -6.70 -5.68
N ARG A 161 -15.55 -5.68 -5.06
CA ARG A 161 -16.70 -4.98 -5.64
C ARG A 161 -16.34 -4.27 -6.95
N VAL A 162 -15.17 -3.64 -7.01
CA VAL A 162 -14.68 -2.98 -8.23
C VAL A 162 -14.36 -4.03 -9.31
N TYR A 163 -13.66 -5.10 -8.92
CA TYR A 163 -13.29 -6.18 -9.83
C TYR A 163 -14.53 -6.87 -10.43
N ALA A 164 -15.56 -7.15 -9.63
CA ALA A 164 -16.80 -7.74 -10.09
C ALA A 164 -17.54 -6.88 -11.12
N GLY A 165 -17.35 -5.56 -11.09
CA GLY A 165 -18.03 -4.65 -12.02
C GLY A 165 -17.26 -4.36 -13.31
N LYS A 166 -15.92 -4.42 -13.31
CA LYS A 166 -15.10 -4.05 -14.48
C LYS A 166 -13.89 -4.95 -14.74
N GLU A 167 -13.77 -6.06 -14.03
CA GLU A 167 -12.73 -7.09 -14.18
C GLU A 167 -11.28 -6.59 -13.96
N CYS A 168 -11.12 -5.39 -13.43
CA CYS A 168 -9.82 -4.83 -13.05
C CYS A 168 -9.94 -3.79 -11.94
N THR A 169 -8.82 -3.51 -11.26
CA THR A 169 -8.69 -2.43 -10.26
C THR A 169 -7.52 -1.56 -10.68
N GLU A 170 -7.75 -0.37 -11.19
CA GLU A 170 -6.70 0.47 -11.75
C GLU A 170 -6.71 1.91 -11.21
N TYR A 171 -7.84 2.63 -11.27
CA TYR A 171 -7.87 4.05 -10.97
C TYR A 171 -7.51 4.38 -9.52
N ALA A 172 -8.02 3.60 -8.57
CA ALA A 172 -7.76 3.87 -7.16
C ALA A 172 -6.30 3.56 -6.78
N ILE A 173 -5.73 2.48 -7.34
CA ILE A 173 -4.32 2.16 -7.09
C ILE A 173 -3.39 3.15 -7.81
N ALA A 174 -3.74 3.59 -9.02
CA ALA A 174 -3.00 4.65 -9.72
C ALA A 174 -3.01 5.96 -8.92
N ALA A 175 -4.15 6.35 -8.34
CA ALA A 175 -4.24 7.52 -7.47
C ALA A 175 -3.39 7.36 -6.20
N THR A 176 -3.34 6.16 -5.62
CA THR A 176 -2.48 5.87 -4.47
C THR A 176 -1.00 5.98 -4.83
N ALA A 177 -0.59 5.38 -5.95
CA ALA A 177 0.78 5.47 -6.45
C ALA A 177 1.18 6.93 -6.74
N ALA A 178 0.30 7.68 -7.41
CA ALA A 178 0.53 9.10 -7.68
C ALA A 178 0.68 9.92 -6.39
N ARG A 179 -0.12 9.63 -5.36
CA ARG A 179 -0.03 10.31 -4.06
C ARG A 179 1.28 10.03 -3.34
N LEU A 180 1.75 8.79 -3.36
CA LEU A 180 3.05 8.41 -2.79
C LEU A 180 4.20 9.01 -3.59
N THR A 181 4.11 9.00 -4.93
CA THR A 181 5.09 9.65 -5.80
C THR A 181 5.20 11.15 -5.51
N GLN A 182 4.07 11.83 -5.35
CA GLN A 182 4.05 13.24 -4.95
C GLN A 182 4.73 13.46 -3.60
N ALA A 183 4.48 12.59 -2.62
CA ALA A 183 5.12 12.68 -1.30
C ALA A 183 6.64 12.58 -1.39
N VAL A 184 7.15 11.69 -2.25
CA VAL A 184 8.59 11.56 -2.50
C VAL A 184 9.15 12.79 -3.21
N LEU A 185 8.53 13.20 -4.33
CA LEU A 185 9.04 14.29 -5.16
C LEU A 185 9.00 15.65 -4.48
N CYS A 186 8.03 15.86 -3.58
CA CYS A 186 7.84 17.12 -2.84
C CYS A 186 8.39 17.07 -1.41
N ASP A 187 9.01 15.96 -1.00
CA ASP A 187 9.52 15.75 0.37
C ASP A 187 8.48 16.07 1.45
N GLU A 188 7.26 15.56 1.26
CA GLU A 188 6.13 15.98 2.07
C GLU A 188 6.08 15.40 3.47
N HIS A 189 6.90 14.40 3.81
CA HIS A 189 6.83 13.63 5.06
C HIS A 189 5.41 13.14 5.35
N TYR A 190 4.81 12.53 4.33
CA TYR A 190 3.41 12.10 4.34
C TYR A 190 3.23 10.79 5.10
N ALA A 191 2.34 10.77 6.09
CA ALA A 191 1.99 9.55 6.82
C ALA A 191 1.05 8.65 6.01
N ALA A 192 1.49 7.43 5.72
CA ALA A 192 0.72 6.42 4.99
C ALA A 192 0.99 5.01 5.53
N ALA A 193 0.04 4.10 5.37
CA ALA A 193 0.27 2.68 5.61
C ALA A 193 0.84 2.05 4.34
N CYS A 194 2.17 2.00 4.25
CA CYS A 194 2.90 1.44 3.12
C CYS A 194 3.58 0.13 3.50
N SER A 195 3.76 -0.75 2.52
CA SER A 195 4.59 -1.93 2.66
C SER A 195 6.05 -1.53 2.72
N THR A 196 6.69 -1.82 3.84
CA THR A 196 8.08 -1.51 4.14
C THR A 196 8.76 -2.71 4.79
N LEU A 197 10.11 -2.75 4.75
CA LEU A 197 10.85 -3.85 5.36
C LEU A 197 10.69 -3.83 6.89
N LEU A 198 10.24 -4.95 7.44
CA LEU A 198 10.17 -5.16 8.88
C LEU A 198 11.57 -5.44 9.42
N THR A 199 11.95 -4.75 10.51
CA THR A 199 13.26 -4.84 11.16
C THR A 199 13.18 -5.26 12.62
N GLY A 200 12.03 -5.77 13.06
CA GLY A 200 11.73 -6.22 14.42
C GLY A 200 10.33 -5.82 14.88
N GLU A 201 9.60 -5.08 14.07
CA GLU A 201 8.23 -4.67 14.37
C GLU A 201 7.34 -5.90 14.50
N GLN A 202 6.53 -5.95 15.56
CA GLN A 202 5.66 -7.08 15.92
C GLN A 202 6.41 -8.43 16.07
N GLY A 203 7.75 -8.41 16.23
CA GLY A 203 8.58 -9.60 16.30
C GLY A 203 8.97 -10.19 14.93
N GLU A 204 8.61 -9.52 13.84
CA GLU A 204 8.87 -9.96 12.46
C GLU A 204 10.03 -9.17 11.85
N SER A 205 10.79 -9.82 10.97
CA SER A 205 11.91 -9.19 10.27
C SER A 205 12.20 -9.87 8.94
N GLY A 206 12.79 -9.11 8.00
CA GLY A 206 13.24 -9.65 6.71
C GLY A 206 12.14 -9.79 5.66
N ASN A 207 10.92 -9.41 5.96
CA ASN A 207 9.79 -9.38 5.05
C ASN A 207 9.21 -7.96 4.96
N TYR A 208 8.53 -7.67 3.88
CA TYR A 208 7.76 -6.44 3.72
C TYR A 208 6.33 -6.65 4.20
N ALA A 209 5.80 -5.69 4.95
CA ALA A 209 4.39 -5.59 5.32
C ALA A 209 4.02 -4.14 5.58
N SER A 210 2.72 -3.85 5.61
CA SER A 210 2.24 -2.48 5.76
C SER A 210 2.19 -2.04 7.20
N LEU A 211 2.91 -0.96 7.48
CA LEU A 211 2.89 -0.22 8.74
C LEU A 211 2.63 1.27 8.47
N PRO A 212 2.15 2.04 9.45
CA PRO A 212 2.15 3.49 9.36
C PRO A 212 3.60 3.97 9.30
N CYS A 213 3.96 4.64 8.22
CA CYS A 213 5.30 5.18 8.00
C CYS A 213 5.21 6.60 7.44
N ILE A 214 6.31 7.32 7.51
CA ILE A 214 6.46 8.65 6.93
C ILE A 214 7.17 8.50 5.58
N VAL A 215 6.60 9.07 4.52
CA VAL A 215 7.15 9.02 3.16
C VAL A 215 7.66 10.39 2.76
N GLY A 216 8.95 10.48 2.49
CA GLY A 216 9.66 11.69 2.05
C GLY A 216 10.59 11.41 0.87
N ALA A 217 11.44 12.37 0.52
CA ALA A 217 12.33 12.30 -0.65
C ALA A 217 13.29 11.09 -0.63
N ASN A 218 13.65 10.59 0.55
CA ASN A 218 14.55 9.45 0.72
C ASN A 218 13.82 8.11 0.90
N GLY A 219 12.53 8.07 0.63
CA GLY A 219 11.68 6.90 0.82
C GLY A 219 10.96 6.91 2.16
N VAL A 220 11.00 5.78 2.87
CA VAL A 220 10.29 5.58 4.15
C VAL A 220 11.21 5.86 5.32
N GLU A 221 10.68 6.52 6.33
CA GLU A 221 11.32 6.75 7.62
C GLU A 221 10.75 5.82 8.69
#